data_d7cca6e0c752c5001cd6d1eec1687a62
#
_entry.id   d7cca6e0c752c5001cd6d1eec1687a62
#
_cell.length_a   1.000
_cell.length_b   1.000
_cell.length_c   1.000
_cell.angle_alpha   90.00
_cell.angle_beta   90.00
_cell.angle_gamma   90.00
#
_symmetry.space_group_name_H-M   'P 1'
#
loop_
_entity.id
_entity.type
_entity.pdbx_description
1 polymer ?
#
loop_
_entity_poly.entity_id
_entity_poly.type
_entity_poly.pdbx_seq_one_letter_code
_entity_poly.pdbx_strand_id
1 'polypeptide(L)'
;LLGIILTHAHEDHIGAVAHIWPHLKCKIYATPFTAALILEKFKEKKIEISSYLEVVPLNSKIKLGNFEIDFVTLTHSILEPNGLSIKTPLGTVLHTGDWKIDSNPLIGSQIDEQKLKSIGNNGVSAMICDSTNIFSPGRAGSESEVRDSLLRIMEIKTNRILVTSFASNVARMESIFYCAKKTGRNICLVGRSMQRIYKAARKCGYLKGLIEPX
;
A
#
# COMPACT_ATOMS: atom_id res chain seq x y z
N LEU A 1 -17.89 -18.29 -5.07
CA LEU A 1 -17.06 -17.09 -5.14
C LEU A 1 -15.83 -17.41 -5.99
N LEU A 2 -15.49 -16.53 -6.95
CA LEU A 2 -14.37 -16.77 -7.86
C LEU A 2 -13.03 -16.37 -7.20
N GLY A 3 -13.04 -15.40 -6.31
CA GLY A 3 -11.84 -14.96 -5.64
C GLY A 3 -12.04 -13.72 -4.79
N ILE A 4 -11.01 -13.40 -4.03
CA ILE A 4 -10.90 -12.17 -3.25
C ILE A 4 -9.75 -11.37 -3.84
N ILE A 5 -9.98 -10.08 -4.12
CA ILE A 5 -8.93 -9.20 -4.62
C ILE A 5 -8.65 -8.15 -3.55
N LEU A 6 -7.39 -8.04 -3.14
CA LEU A 6 -6.97 -7.10 -2.10
C LEU A 6 -6.37 -5.88 -2.76
N THR A 7 -6.95 -4.71 -2.51
CA THR A 7 -6.48 -3.45 -3.11
C THR A 7 -5.17 -2.99 -2.48
N HIS A 8 -5.04 -3.11 -1.16
CA HIS A 8 -3.84 -2.71 -0.42
C HIS A 8 -3.86 -3.32 0.98
N ALA A 9 -2.79 -3.12 1.74
CA ALA A 9 -2.54 -3.89 2.96
C ALA A 9 -2.91 -3.17 4.27
N HIS A 10 -3.74 -2.13 4.23
CA HIS A 10 -4.24 -1.55 5.49
C HIS A 10 -5.16 -2.53 6.20
N GLU A 11 -5.19 -2.43 7.53
CA GLU A 11 -5.87 -3.41 8.40
C GLU A 11 -7.37 -3.49 8.13
N ASP A 12 -8.01 -2.37 7.85
CA ASP A 12 -9.44 -2.34 7.55
C ASP A 12 -9.79 -2.99 6.20
N HIS A 13 -8.79 -3.25 5.37
CA HIS A 13 -8.96 -3.93 4.08
C HIS A 13 -8.55 -5.41 4.13
N ILE A 14 -7.50 -5.76 4.89
CA ILE A 14 -7.04 -7.14 4.91
C ILE A 14 -7.25 -7.86 6.26
N GLY A 15 -7.62 -7.13 7.30
CA GLY A 15 -7.65 -7.67 8.67
C GLY A 15 -8.60 -8.85 8.86
N ALA A 16 -9.76 -8.82 8.21
CA ALA A 16 -10.76 -9.87 8.35
C ALA A 16 -10.52 -11.08 7.44
N VAL A 17 -9.63 -10.98 6.44
CA VAL A 17 -9.52 -11.99 5.40
C VAL A 17 -9.20 -13.37 5.99
N ALA A 18 -8.23 -13.45 6.91
CA ALA A 18 -7.87 -14.74 7.52
C ALA A 18 -8.96 -15.31 8.43
N HIS A 19 -9.92 -14.50 8.84
CA HIS A 19 -11.07 -14.95 9.63
C HIS A 19 -12.20 -15.50 8.76
N ILE A 20 -12.50 -14.83 7.64
CA ILE A 20 -13.62 -15.23 6.78
C ILE A 20 -13.23 -16.29 5.75
N TRP A 21 -11.95 -16.34 5.34
CA TRP A 21 -11.48 -17.21 4.28
C TRP A 21 -11.79 -18.70 4.50
N PRO A 22 -11.71 -19.26 5.74
CA PRO A 22 -12.05 -20.68 5.90
C PRO A 22 -13.45 -21.06 5.44
N HIS A 23 -14.37 -20.09 5.41
CA HIS A 23 -15.73 -20.31 4.92
C HIS A 23 -15.85 -20.12 3.40
N LEU A 24 -14.91 -19.40 2.79
CA LEU A 24 -14.94 -19.05 1.36
C LEU A 24 -14.06 -19.96 0.51
N LYS A 25 -12.87 -20.29 0.98
CA LYS A 25 -11.89 -21.21 0.36
C LYS A 25 -11.67 -20.92 -1.13
N CYS A 26 -11.56 -19.64 -1.47
CA CYS A 26 -11.33 -19.21 -2.85
C CYS A 26 -9.91 -18.62 -2.99
N LYS A 27 -9.49 -18.37 -4.22
CA LYS A 27 -8.20 -17.73 -4.48
C LYS A 27 -8.19 -16.29 -3.96
N ILE A 28 -7.02 -15.84 -3.55
CA ILE A 28 -6.75 -14.47 -3.09
C ILE A 28 -5.73 -13.87 -4.04
N TYR A 29 -6.01 -12.69 -4.55
CA TYR A 29 -5.14 -11.97 -5.51
C TYR A 29 -4.62 -10.71 -4.84
N ALA A 30 -3.31 -10.52 -4.84
CA ALA A 30 -2.67 -9.37 -4.18
C ALA A 30 -1.33 -9.06 -4.84
N THR A 31 -0.94 -7.79 -4.84
CA THR A 31 0.41 -7.38 -5.24
C THR A 31 1.42 -7.79 -4.16
N PRO A 32 2.73 -7.80 -4.46
CA PRO A 32 3.70 -8.47 -3.58
C PRO A 32 3.70 -8.01 -2.13
N PHE A 33 3.63 -6.71 -1.88
CA PHE A 33 3.68 -6.21 -0.50
C PHE A 33 2.44 -6.64 0.29
N THR A 34 1.25 -6.50 -0.32
CA THR A 34 0.00 -6.95 0.31
C THR A 34 0.01 -8.47 0.53
N ALA A 35 0.52 -9.22 -0.45
CA ALA A 35 0.65 -10.68 -0.34
C ALA A 35 1.55 -11.08 0.83
N ALA A 36 2.68 -10.38 1.01
CA ALA A 36 3.60 -10.66 2.12
C ALA A 36 2.90 -10.49 3.47
N LEU A 37 2.09 -9.43 3.61
CA LEU A 37 1.39 -9.17 4.88
C LEU A 37 0.22 -10.13 5.11
N ILE A 38 -0.52 -10.49 4.04
CA ILE A 38 -1.62 -11.45 4.18
C ILE A 38 -1.08 -12.84 4.57
N LEU A 39 0.06 -13.25 4.02
CA LEU A 39 0.70 -14.51 4.42
C LEU A 39 1.01 -14.55 5.91
N GLU A 40 1.51 -13.45 6.48
CA GLU A 40 1.79 -13.37 7.91
C GLU A 40 0.51 -13.52 8.75
N LYS A 41 -0.59 -12.90 8.31
CA LYS A 41 -1.88 -13.02 9.00
C LYS A 41 -2.39 -14.46 9.01
N PHE A 42 -2.29 -15.17 7.88
CA PHE A 42 -2.71 -16.57 7.79
C PHE A 42 -1.81 -17.47 8.62
N LYS A 43 -0.49 -17.18 8.63
CA LYS A 43 0.47 -17.92 9.45
C LYS A 43 0.15 -17.80 10.94
N GLU A 44 -0.23 -16.61 11.41
CA GLU A 44 -0.66 -16.42 12.79
C GLU A 44 -1.87 -17.27 13.15
N LYS A 45 -2.75 -17.51 12.18
CA LYS A 45 -3.93 -18.37 12.35
C LYS A 45 -3.63 -19.85 12.10
N LYS A 46 -2.39 -20.20 11.72
CA LYS A 46 -1.96 -21.56 11.36
C LYS A 46 -2.76 -22.12 10.18
N ILE A 47 -3.10 -21.25 9.23
CA ILE A 47 -3.83 -21.63 8.00
C ILE A 47 -2.86 -21.51 6.82
N GLU A 48 -2.75 -22.61 6.06
CA GLU A 48 -1.89 -22.67 4.86
C GLU A 48 -2.68 -22.20 3.64
N ILE A 49 -2.20 -21.16 2.97
CA ILE A 49 -2.88 -20.59 1.79
C ILE A 49 -1.98 -20.50 0.56
N SER A 50 -0.78 -21.10 0.58
CA SER A 50 0.17 -20.93 -0.55
C SER A 50 -0.44 -21.32 -1.88
N SER A 51 -1.27 -22.36 -1.92
CA SER A 51 -1.93 -22.81 -3.15
C SER A 51 -3.12 -21.93 -3.57
N TYR A 52 -3.53 -21.01 -2.72
CA TYR A 52 -4.68 -20.12 -2.99
C TYR A 52 -4.26 -18.67 -3.20
N LEU A 53 -3.03 -18.32 -2.82
CA LEU A 53 -2.56 -16.93 -2.94
C LEU A 53 -1.88 -16.74 -4.29
N GLU A 54 -2.45 -15.87 -5.10
CA GLU A 54 -1.90 -15.48 -6.40
C GLU A 54 -1.25 -14.09 -6.24
N VAL A 55 0.07 -14.06 -6.29
CA VAL A 55 0.81 -12.79 -6.25
C VAL A 55 0.85 -12.22 -7.66
N VAL A 56 0.25 -11.05 -7.85
CA VAL A 56 0.13 -10.44 -9.18
C VAL A 56 1.10 -9.24 -9.28
N PRO A 57 1.74 -9.06 -10.44
CA PRO A 57 2.60 -7.87 -10.63
C PRO A 57 1.77 -6.59 -10.55
N LEU A 58 2.45 -5.49 -10.20
CA LEU A 58 1.80 -4.17 -10.25
C LEU A 58 1.34 -3.88 -11.68
N ASN A 59 0.20 -3.18 -11.78
CA ASN A 59 -0.40 -2.80 -13.08
C ASN A 59 -0.74 -4.00 -13.98
N SER A 60 -0.91 -5.18 -13.39
CA SER A 60 -1.27 -6.38 -14.14
C SER A 60 -2.79 -6.48 -14.36
N LYS A 61 -3.16 -7.41 -15.21
CA LYS A 61 -4.56 -7.69 -15.54
C LYS A 61 -4.83 -9.17 -15.28
N ILE A 62 -5.99 -9.46 -14.67
CA ILE A 62 -6.42 -10.86 -14.45
C ILE A 62 -7.82 -11.04 -14.99
N LYS A 63 -8.18 -12.29 -15.25
CA LYS A 63 -9.53 -12.64 -15.69
C LYS A 63 -10.12 -13.67 -14.74
N LEU A 64 -11.30 -13.36 -14.23
CA LEU A 64 -12.05 -14.24 -13.31
C LEU A 64 -13.47 -14.41 -13.87
N GLY A 65 -13.71 -15.52 -14.54
CA GLY A 65 -15.00 -15.74 -15.20
C GLY A 65 -15.25 -14.64 -16.24
N ASN A 66 -16.34 -13.90 -16.07
CA ASN A 66 -16.72 -12.81 -16.98
C ASN A 66 -16.14 -11.45 -16.55
N PHE A 67 -15.29 -11.43 -15.52
CA PHE A 67 -14.66 -10.17 -15.04
C PHE A 67 -13.24 -10.09 -15.59
N GLU A 68 -12.93 -8.98 -16.26
CA GLU A 68 -11.56 -8.60 -16.58
C GLU A 68 -11.16 -7.49 -15.61
N ILE A 69 -10.14 -7.72 -14.81
CA ILE A 69 -9.78 -6.85 -13.70
C ILE A 69 -8.36 -6.33 -13.92
N ASP A 70 -8.26 -5.01 -14.03
CA ASP A 70 -7.01 -4.32 -14.28
C ASP A 70 -6.59 -3.63 -12.98
N PHE A 71 -5.43 -4.02 -12.44
CA PHE A 71 -4.83 -3.36 -11.27
C PHE A 71 -4.22 -2.05 -11.72
N VAL A 72 -4.60 -0.96 -11.07
CA VAL A 72 -4.12 0.39 -11.39
C VAL A 72 -3.35 0.90 -10.18
N THR A 73 -2.04 1.04 -10.32
CA THR A 73 -1.20 1.54 -9.22
C THR A 73 -1.55 3.00 -8.92
N LEU A 74 -1.82 3.26 -7.65
CA LEU A 74 -2.16 4.60 -7.14
C LEU A 74 -1.12 5.01 -6.09
N THR A 75 -1.35 6.11 -5.40
CA THR A 75 -0.56 6.53 -4.24
C THR A 75 -1.47 6.63 -3.01
N HIS A 76 -0.91 6.31 -1.86
CA HIS A 76 -1.60 6.29 -0.58
C HIS A 76 -0.54 6.22 0.53
N SER A 77 -0.93 6.11 1.79
CA SER A 77 0.00 6.02 2.92
C SER A 77 0.50 4.60 3.19
N ILE A 78 0.57 3.77 2.16
CA ILE A 78 1.08 2.39 2.23
C ILE A 78 1.68 2.04 0.86
N LEU A 79 2.52 1.01 0.81
CA LEU A 79 3.11 0.54 -0.45
C LEU A 79 2.07 -0.19 -1.31
N GLU A 80 2.20 -0.04 -2.62
CA GLU A 80 1.46 -0.77 -3.63
C GLU A 80 -0.06 -0.67 -3.45
N PRO A 81 -0.61 0.56 -3.29
CA PRO A 81 -2.06 0.72 -3.28
C PRO A 81 -2.59 0.60 -4.70
N ASN A 82 -3.69 -0.13 -4.86
CA ASN A 82 -4.26 -0.39 -6.18
C ASN A 82 -5.71 0.08 -6.24
N GLY A 83 -6.05 0.77 -7.32
CA GLY A 83 -7.43 0.80 -7.79
C GLY A 83 -7.67 -0.39 -8.69
N LEU A 84 -8.93 -0.69 -8.95
CA LEU A 84 -9.33 -1.81 -9.80
C LEU A 84 -10.30 -1.30 -10.87
N SER A 85 -9.93 -1.49 -12.14
CA SER A 85 -10.87 -1.31 -13.25
C SER A 85 -11.47 -2.68 -13.54
N ILE A 86 -12.76 -2.84 -13.26
CA ILE A 86 -13.44 -4.12 -13.33
C ILE A 86 -14.41 -4.08 -14.51
N LYS A 87 -14.01 -4.71 -15.61
CA LYS A 87 -14.81 -4.77 -16.82
C LYS A 87 -15.70 -6.02 -16.79
N THR A 88 -16.96 -5.83 -17.11
CA THR A 88 -17.97 -6.89 -17.18
C THR A 88 -18.72 -6.77 -18.50
N PRO A 89 -19.54 -7.77 -18.86
CA PRO A 89 -20.42 -7.61 -20.05
C PRO A 89 -21.42 -6.45 -19.95
N LEU A 90 -21.69 -5.96 -18.74
CA LEU A 90 -22.66 -4.89 -18.51
C LEU A 90 -22.00 -3.49 -18.41
N GLY A 91 -20.67 -3.43 -18.41
CA GLY A 91 -19.94 -2.17 -18.30
C GLY A 91 -18.75 -2.26 -17.37
N THR A 92 -18.11 -1.13 -17.16
CA THR A 92 -16.88 -1.05 -16.34
C THR A 92 -17.17 -0.35 -15.01
N VAL A 93 -16.71 -0.95 -13.92
CA VAL A 93 -16.73 -0.34 -12.59
C VAL A 93 -15.30 0.04 -12.23
N LEU A 94 -15.09 1.26 -11.77
CA LEU A 94 -13.80 1.68 -11.22
C LEU A 94 -13.91 1.73 -9.69
N HIS A 95 -13.13 0.88 -9.02
CA HIS A 95 -13.01 0.87 -7.56
C HIS A 95 -11.65 1.49 -7.21
N THR A 96 -11.66 2.61 -6.52
CA THR A 96 -10.39 3.33 -6.26
C THR A 96 -9.51 2.66 -5.21
N GLY A 97 -10.06 1.80 -4.36
CA GLY A 97 -9.39 1.50 -3.10
C GLY A 97 -9.27 2.80 -2.31
N ASP A 98 -8.32 2.87 -1.40
CA ASP A 98 -7.99 4.12 -0.72
C ASP A 98 -6.89 4.83 -1.53
N TRP A 99 -7.01 6.11 -1.70
CA TRP A 99 -6.09 6.84 -2.57
C TRP A 99 -5.90 8.30 -2.17
N LYS A 100 -4.76 8.82 -2.54
CA LYS A 100 -4.54 10.27 -2.65
C LYS A 100 -3.64 10.47 -3.87
N ILE A 101 -3.71 11.62 -4.46
CA ILE A 101 -2.83 11.95 -5.58
C ILE A 101 -1.58 12.62 -5.03
N ASP A 102 -0.45 11.92 -5.10
CA ASP A 102 0.87 12.47 -4.80
C ASP A 102 1.68 12.40 -6.08
N SER A 103 1.96 13.55 -6.66
CA SER A 103 2.73 13.62 -7.92
C SER A 103 4.21 13.34 -7.71
N ASN A 104 4.66 13.30 -6.45
CA ASN A 104 6.09 13.13 -6.14
C ASN A 104 6.28 12.16 -4.99
N PRO A 105 5.82 10.91 -5.12
CA PRO A 105 5.98 9.92 -4.05
C PRO A 105 7.46 9.58 -3.85
N LEU A 106 7.88 9.46 -2.60
CA LEU A 106 9.27 9.16 -2.26
C LEU A 106 9.60 7.68 -2.40
N ILE A 107 8.59 6.81 -2.38
CA ILE A 107 8.77 5.37 -2.43
C ILE A 107 7.60 4.77 -3.20
N GLY A 108 7.89 3.72 -3.97
CA GLY A 108 6.90 3.09 -4.82
C GLY A 108 6.75 3.81 -6.15
N SER A 109 5.74 3.41 -6.90
CA SER A 109 5.49 3.93 -8.24
C SER A 109 4.60 5.16 -8.21
N GLN A 110 4.79 6.04 -9.18
CA GLN A 110 3.87 7.15 -9.40
C GLN A 110 2.53 6.63 -9.95
N ILE A 111 1.50 7.44 -9.81
CA ILE A 111 0.19 7.17 -10.42
C ILE A 111 0.33 7.22 -11.93
N ASP A 112 -0.23 6.21 -12.60
CA ASP A 112 -0.33 6.22 -14.07
C ASP A 112 -1.57 7.00 -14.49
N GLU A 113 -1.42 8.31 -14.59
CA GLU A 113 -2.53 9.21 -14.98
C GLU A 113 -3.06 8.89 -16.38
N GLN A 114 -2.18 8.46 -17.29
CA GLN A 114 -2.60 8.13 -18.64
C GLN A 114 -3.50 6.91 -18.66
N LYS A 115 -3.17 5.91 -17.84
CA LYS A 115 -4.02 4.73 -17.68
C LYS A 115 -5.39 5.11 -17.10
N LEU A 116 -5.41 5.96 -16.07
CA LEU A 116 -6.68 6.44 -15.49
C LEU A 116 -7.52 7.20 -16.52
N LYS A 117 -6.90 8.09 -17.30
CA LYS A 117 -7.58 8.83 -18.37
C LYS A 117 -8.14 7.88 -19.44
N SER A 118 -7.36 6.86 -19.79
CA SER A 118 -7.80 5.85 -20.76
C SER A 118 -9.02 5.08 -20.26
N ILE A 119 -9.01 4.69 -18.98
CA ILE A 119 -10.16 4.01 -18.36
C ILE A 119 -11.40 4.91 -18.43
N GLY A 120 -11.24 6.19 -18.06
CA GLY A 120 -12.34 7.15 -18.12
C GLY A 120 -12.87 7.34 -19.52
N ASN A 121 -11.97 7.50 -20.51
CA ASN A 121 -12.37 7.72 -21.92
C ASN A 121 -13.10 6.49 -22.50
N ASN A 122 -12.76 5.29 -22.03
CA ASN A 122 -13.43 4.06 -22.47
C ASN A 122 -14.81 3.87 -21.83
N GLY A 123 -15.17 4.73 -20.89
CA GLY A 123 -16.46 4.71 -20.21
C GLY A 123 -16.46 3.91 -18.92
N VAL A 124 -16.86 4.58 -17.85
CA VAL A 124 -17.01 3.97 -16.51
C VAL A 124 -18.49 4.08 -16.14
N SER A 125 -19.14 2.94 -15.97
CA SER A 125 -20.56 2.87 -15.64
C SER A 125 -20.83 3.21 -14.18
N ALA A 126 -19.88 2.89 -13.29
CA ALA A 126 -20.00 3.18 -11.87
C ALA A 126 -18.62 3.35 -11.26
N MET A 127 -18.51 4.21 -10.25
CA MET A 127 -17.28 4.39 -9.49
C MET A 127 -17.55 4.18 -8.01
N ILE A 128 -16.74 3.30 -7.38
CA ILE A 128 -16.72 3.10 -5.93
C ILE A 128 -15.47 3.84 -5.46
N CYS A 129 -15.67 4.96 -4.77
CA CYS A 129 -14.61 5.94 -4.52
C CYS A 129 -14.42 6.20 -3.03
N ASP A 130 -13.18 6.12 -2.57
CA ASP A 130 -12.80 6.64 -1.25
C ASP A 130 -13.09 8.13 -1.22
N SER A 131 -13.92 8.53 -0.29
CA SER A 131 -14.38 9.91 -0.13
C SER A 131 -14.12 10.43 1.29
N THR A 132 -13.17 9.83 2.00
CA THR A 132 -12.89 10.12 3.40
C THR A 132 -12.65 11.61 3.64
N ASN A 133 -11.95 12.26 2.72
CA ASN A 133 -11.56 13.66 2.88
C ASN A 133 -12.37 14.64 2.03
N ILE A 134 -13.58 14.25 1.58
CA ILE A 134 -14.37 15.08 0.67
C ILE A 134 -14.71 16.45 1.25
N PHE A 135 -14.83 16.54 2.58
CA PHE A 135 -15.15 17.81 3.25
C PHE A 135 -13.91 18.58 3.73
N SER A 136 -12.70 18.02 3.49
CA SER A 136 -11.45 18.69 3.91
C SER A 136 -10.98 19.63 2.80
N PRO A 137 -10.95 20.95 3.03
CA PRO A 137 -10.51 21.88 1.99
C PRO A 137 -9.00 21.80 1.76
N GLY A 138 -8.58 22.21 0.57
CA GLY A 138 -7.16 22.31 0.23
C GLY A 138 -6.60 21.04 -0.41
N ARG A 139 -5.31 20.88 -0.33
CA ARG A 139 -4.57 19.74 -0.89
C ARG A 139 -3.80 19.01 0.18
N ALA A 140 -3.76 17.68 0.08
CA ALA A 140 -2.84 16.88 0.86
C ALA A 140 -1.41 17.18 0.41
N GLY A 141 -0.51 17.46 1.35
CA GLY A 141 0.89 17.68 1.02
C GLY A 141 1.60 16.40 0.61
N SER A 142 2.80 16.56 0.08
CA SER A 142 3.63 15.44 -0.34
C SER A 142 4.48 14.91 0.83
N GLU A 143 4.83 13.62 0.79
CA GLU A 143 5.79 13.06 1.75
C GLU A 143 7.17 13.73 1.62
N SER A 144 7.53 14.27 0.46
CA SER A 144 8.78 15.00 0.30
C SER A 144 8.83 16.26 1.20
N GLU A 145 7.71 16.97 1.30
CA GLU A 145 7.60 18.14 2.20
C GLU A 145 7.74 17.73 3.66
N VAL A 146 7.16 16.58 4.03
CA VAL A 146 7.28 16.03 5.38
C VAL A 146 8.74 15.66 5.67
N ARG A 147 9.42 15.02 4.71
CA ARG A 147 10.85 14.66 4.85
C ARG A 147 11.70 15.89 5.13
N ASP A 148 11.50 16.94 4.35
CA ASP A 148 12.28 18.19 4.52
C ASP A 148 12.03 18.80 5.90
N SER A 149 10.79 18.81 6.35
CA SER A 149 10.45 19.34 7.68
C SER A 149 11.05 18.48 8.79
N LEU A 150 11.00 17.15 8.67
CA LEU A 150 11.62 16.24 9.63
C LEU A 150 13.13 16.47 9.70
N LEU A 151 13.78 16.64 8.56
CA LEU A 151 15.23 16.88 8.53
C LEU A 151 15.60 18.16 9.29
N ARG A 152 14.91 19.27 8.99
CA ARG A 152 15.15 20.53 9.69
C ARG A 152 14.99 20.38 11.21
N ILE A 153 13.95 19.64 11.64
CA ILE A 153 13.72 19.41 13.08
C ILE A 153 14.86 18.59 13.67
N MET A 154 15.29 17.53 13.00
CA MET A 154 16.31 16.62 13.52
C MET A 154 17.69 17.26 13.58
N GLU A 155 18.00 18.17 12.65
CA GLU A 155 19.29 18.87 12.60
C GLU A 155 19.53 19.73 13.83
N ILE A 156 18.48 20.34 14.39
CA ILE A 156 18.62 21.24 15.54
C ILE A 156 18.48 20.52 16.89
N LYS A 157 18.19 19.21 16.90
CA LYS A 157 18.03 18.47 18.15
C LYS A 157 19.31 17.72 18.49
N THR A 158 19.77 17.90 19.72
CA THR A 158 21.01 17.28 20.20
C THR A 158 20.78 15.96 20.93
N ASN A 159 19.62 15.77 21.52
CA ASN A 159 19.30 14.59 22.32
C ASN A 159 18.61 13.51 21.49
N ARG A 160 18.20 12.43 22.18
CA ARG A 160 17.46 11.32 21.55
C ARG A 160 16.12 11.83 21.02
N ILE A 161 15.76 11.34 19.83
CA ILE A 161 14.51 11.71 19.17
C ILE A 161 13.60 10.48 19.15
N LEU A 162 12.36 10.66 19.56
CA LEU A 162 11.31 9.65 19.46
C LEU A 162 10.32 10.11 18.41
N VAL A 163 10.06 9.24 17.42
CA VAL A 163 9.10 9.52 16.36
C VAL A 163 7.99 8.48 16.42
N THR A 164 6.74 8.93 16.52
CA THR A 164 5.58 8.04 16.41
C THR A 164 4.96 8.20 15.03
N SER A 165 4.58 7.08 14.44
CA SER A 165 4.01 7.05 13.10
C SER A 165 3.18 5.78 12.94
N PHE A 166 2.24 5.80 12.01
CA PHE A 166 1.60 4.56 11.59
C PHE A 166 2.65 3.63 10.98
N ALA A 167 2.67 2.39 11.46
CA ALA A 167 3.65 1.40 11.00
C ALA A 167 3.54 1.16 9.48
N SER A 168 2.32 1.23 8.94
CA SER A 168 2.03 0.98 7.53
C SER A 168 2.58 2.07 6.61
N ASN A 169 2.88 3.27 7.13
CA ASN A 169 3.38 4.36 6.28
C ASN A 169 4.88 4.18 6.03
N VAL A 170 5.20 3.35 5.03
CA VAL A 170 6.58 3.01 4.67
C VAL A 170 7.32 4.24 4.12
N ALA A 171 6.62 5.15 3.45
CA ALA A 171 7.22 6.40 2.98
C ALA A 171 7.70 7.25 4.17
N ARG A 172 6.91 7.32 5.25
CA ARG A 172 7.30 8.02 6.47
C ARG A 172 8.49 7.31 7.13
N MET A 173 8.47 5.98 7.19
CA MET A 173 9.60 5.20 7.71
C MET A 173 10.88 5.49 6.92
N GLU A 174 10.78 5.50 5.59
CA GLU A 174 11.92 5.79 4.71
C GLU A 174 12.45 7.21 4.94
N SER A 175 11.56 8.19 5.12
CA SER A 175 11.96 9.58 5.42
C SER A 175 12.69 9.68 6.75
N ILE A 176 12.21 8.96 7.78
CA ILE A 176 12.87 8.95 9.09
C ILE A 176 14.28 8.35 8.96
N PHE A 177 14.43 7.25 8.21
CA PHE A 177 15.72 6.60 7.99
C PHE A 177 16.68 7.54 7.24
N TYR A 178 16.17 8.21 6.21
CA TYR A 178 16.92 9.20 5.44
C TYR A 178 17.42 10.32 6.37
N CYS A 179 16.55 10.91 7.19
CA CYS A 179 16.89 11.98 8.10
C CYS A 179 17.91 11.53 9.16
N ALA A 180 17.75 10.30 9.69
CA ALA A 180 18.71 9.75 10.65
C ALA A 180 20.09 9.61 10.02
N LYS A 181 20.16 9.11 8.78
CA LYS A 181 21.44 8.99 8.05
C LYS A 181 22.09 10.36 7.86
N LYS A 182 21.30 11.37 7.48
CA LYS A 182 21.81 12.74 7.25
C LYS A 182 22.31 13.40 8.52
N THR A 183 21.71 13.07 9.67
CA THR A 183 22.08 13.68 10.96
C THR A 183 23.00 12.79 11.80
N GLY A 184 23.53 11.71 11.22
CA GLY A 184 24.48 10.81 11.89
C GLY A 184 23.87 10.02 13.04
N ARG A 185 22.58 9.69 13.00
CA ARG A 185 21.86 9.00 14.07
C ARG A 185 21.62 7.54 13.71
N ASN A 186 21.64 6.70 14.73
CA ASN A 186 21.22 5.30 14.61
C ASN A 186 19.70 5.20 14.77
N ILE A 187 19.12 4.10 14.28
CA ILE A 187 17.68 3.89 14.29
C ILE A 187 17.36 2.62 15.09
N CYS A 188 16.33 2.70 15.90
CA CYS A 188 15.75 1.53 16.56
C CYS A 188 14.25 1.49 16.26
N LEU A 189 13.77 0.38 15.72
CA LEU A 189 12.35 0.16 15.46
C LEU A 189 11.71 -0.50 16.66
N VAL A 190 10.75 0.18 17.27
CA VAL A 190 10.05 -0.31 18.45
C VAL A 190 8.60 -0.64 18.07
N GLY A 191 8.19 -1.87 18.35
CA GLY A 191 6.84 -2.35 18.09
C GLY A 191 6.78 -3.42 17.01
N ARG A 192 5.98 -4.46 17.26
CA ARG A 192 5.87 -5.61 16.35
C ARG A 192 5.38 -5.20 14.95
N SER A 193 4.43 -4.29 14.90
CA SER A 193 3.89 -3.83 13.61
C SER A 193 4.95 -3.12 12.77
N MET A 194 5.76 -2.24 13.40
CA MET A 194 6.87 -1.57 12.71
C MET A 194 7.85 -2.59 12.12
N GLN A 195 8.25 -3.57 12.93
CA GLN A 195 9.21 -4.59 12.52
C GLN A 195 8.64 -5.45 11.39
N ARG A 196 7.36 -5.83 11.49
CA ARG A 196 6.69 -6.64 10.46
C ARG A 196 6.63 -5.90 9.13
N ILE A 197 6.20 -4.65 9.15
CA ILE A 197 6.11 -3.81 7.94
C ILE A 197 7.50 -3.60 7.33
N TYR A 198 8.49 -3.30 8.15
CA TYR A 198 9.87 -3.14 7.69
C TYR A 198 10.37 -4.41 6.97
N LYS A 199 10.17 -5.57 7.58
CA LYS A 199 10.60 -6.85 7.00
C LYS A 199 9.88 -7.13 5.68
N ALA A 200 8.57 -6.89 5.62
CA ALA A 200 7.80 -7.09 4.40
C ALA A 200 8.27 -6.14 3.28
N ALA A 201 8.50 -4.87 3.61
CA ALA A 201 8.99 -3.88 2.64
C ALA A 201 10.37 -4.28 2.10
N ARG A 202 11.28 -4.69 2.98
CA ARG A 202 12.63 -5.15 2.57
C ARG A 202 12.55 -6.38 1.66
N LYS A 203 11.71 -7.33 2.01
CA LYS A 203 11.51 -8.56 1.23
C LYS A 203 11.01 -8.23 -0.19
N CYS A 204 10.19 -7.19 -0.32
CA CYS A 204 9.64 -6.77 -1.61
C CYS A 204 10.56 -5.80 -2.36
N GLY A 205 11.78 -5.53 -1.85
CA GLY A 205 12.76 -4.72 -2.55
C GLY A 205 12.75 -3.24 -2.20
N TYR A 206 11.96 -2.84 -1.22
CA TYR A 206 11.90 -1.44 -0.77
C TYR A 206 12.91 -1.18 0.36
N LEU A 207 13.16 0.09 0.68
CA LEU A 207 14.03 0.54 1.78
C LEU A 207 15.49 0.09 1.62
N LYS A 208 15.94 -0.13 0.39
CA LYS A 208 17.34 -0.52 0.12
C LYS A 208 18.26 0.69 0.23
N GLY A 209 19.50 0.45 0.64
CA GLY A 209 20.51 1.50 0.72
C GLY A 209 20.37 2.45 1.89
N LEU A 210 19.45 2.17 2.80
CA LEU A 210 19.25 2.95 4.01
C LEU A 210 19.96 2.29 5.21
N ILE A 211 20.05 3.02 6.33
CA ILE A 211 20.63 2.51 7.57
C ILE A 211 19.79 1.32 8.05
N GLU A 212 20.47 0.25 8.46
CA GLU A 212 19.78 -0.89 9.08
C GLU A 212 19.39 -0.51 10.52
N PRO A 213 18.14 -0.72 10.91
CA PRO A 213 17.76 -0.43 12.30
C PRO A 213 18.24 -1.49 13.28
N UNK A 214 18.52 -1.02 14.31
CA UNK A 214 18.92 -1.76 15.25
C UNK A 214 17.91 -2.39 15.86
#